data_9444e48b30a522567334e49a730aac70
#
_entry.id   9444e48b30a522567334e49a730aac70
#
_cell.length_a   1.000
_cell.length_b   1.000
_cell.length_c   1.000
_cell.angle_alpha   90.00
_cell.angle_beta   90.00
_cell.angle_gamma   90.00
#
_symmetry.space_group_name_H-M   'P 1'
#
loop_
_entity.id
_entity.type
_entity.pdbx_description
1 polymer ?
#
loop_
_entity_poly.entity_id
_entity_poly.type
_entity_poly.pdbx_seq_one_letter_code
_entity_poly.pdbx_strand_id
1 'polypeptide(L)'
;MMYRHYIFYLGLLLSSCAPTIRVSDRYPNNQEKTVDVIKEEGDSFKLIKRINYYQDGKILSEVTFADKKMHGNFFQYHLNGQINVKGRYSYGEKNGKWTWRNVSGMIDSIHSYDRNLLNGWSKIFNNGELIIRQKYLNGKLNGKFTEYYPGGGLKVSGSYLDDIPNEQWIWKLEDKSNSRLINYKQGIKSGDFKIWNSGELTLSGAFEDDLQSGEWKWFRSGKKLDSLITFSKGLRDGLYEVYHQNGEQAIAGKYLNANREGRWEWWAEDASIDSIKTFSNGSLNGPLVIYSDNGEITRSANFRLDKLDGVESIYYVSGQLKEKTTYSAGEKMGNYEIWAPSGNMEEIGSYLSDQLHGQIKRWYSNGSPASLYTYKDGLLNGLMQVYSLSNILKRESYYKKGDEIARFEYHDNERFKRIMTIDDGLTLYERKWNYNGVEETNELFISGTRTDSDYFISGNIKYECIYKGTKKHGIEWWFDDQRNPTKINLYDNGRMIVSHKIEYETNE
;
A
#
# COMPACT_ATOMS: atom_id res chain seq x y z
N MET A 1 119.16 -41.26 -25.50
CA MET A 1 119.19 -40.30 -24.43
C MET A 1 117.77 -40.18 -23.88
N MET A 2 117.60 -40.75 -22.71
CA MET A 2 116.30 -40.77 -22.02
C MET A 2 116.13 -39.61 -21.08
N TYR A 3 115.07 -38.85 -21.19
CA TYR A 3 114.60 -37.91 -20.14
C TYR A 3 113.33 -38.45 -19.51
N ARG A 4 113.43 -38.84 -18.26
CA ARG A 4 112.35 -39.19 -17.37
C ARG A 4 111.65 -37.93 -16.87
N HIS A 5 110.38 -37.74 -17.14
CA HIS A 5 109.50 -36.74 -16.51
C HIS A 5 108.82 -37.36 -15.29
N TYR A 6 109.03 -36.81 -14.13
CA TYR A 6 108.24 -37.11 -12.93
C TYR A 6 107.03 -36.27 -12.95
N ILE A 7 105.86 -36.96 -12.97
CA ILE A 7 104.53 -36.34 -12.78
C ILE A 7 104.23 -36.43 -11.27
N PHE A 8 104.15 -35.26 -10.57
CA PHE A 8 103.66 -35.16 -9.24
C PHE A 8 102.14 -35.18 -9.30
N TYR A 9 101.47 -36.21 -8.81
CA TYR A 9 100.03 -36.20 -8.54
C TYR A 9 99.76 -35.49 -7.23
N LEU A 10 99.26 -34.29 -7.28
CA LEU A 10 98.69 -33.58 -6.14
C LEU A 10 97.34 -34.11 -5.87
N GLY A 11 97.19 -35.08 -4.95
CA GLY A 11 95.88 -35.59 -4.52
C GLY A 11 95.11 -34.52 -3.76
N LEU A 12 94.19 -33.87 -4.39
CA LEU A 12 93.16 -33.08 -3.72
C LEU A 12 92.27 -34.06 -2.98
N LEU A 13 92.44 -34.22 -1.65
CA LEU A 13 91.54 -34.79 -0.73
C LEU A 13 90.29 -33.87 -0.64
N LEU A 14 89.28 -34.04 -1.52
CA LEU A 14 87.95 -33.51 -1.27
C LEU A 14 87.32 -34.38 -0.17
N SER A 15 87.41 -33.94 1.10
CA SER A 15 86.67 -34.50 2.17
C SER A 15 85.17 -34.13 1.91
N SER A 16 84.44 -35.01 1.24
CA SER A 16 82.97 -34.89 1.18
C SER A 16 82.46 -35.22 2.56
N CYS A 17 82.14 -34.21 3.38
CA CYS A 17 81.32 -34.41 4.59
C CYS A 17 79.99 -34.97 4.22
N ALA A 18 79.88 -36.27 4.24
CA ALA A 18 78.55 -36.95 4.02
C ALA A 18 77.65 -36.60 5.18
N PRO A 19 76.31 -36.41 4.95
CA PRO A 19 75.37 -36.17 6.04
C PRO A 19 75.32 -37.36 6.97
N THR A 20 75.36 -37.06 8.32
CA THR A 20 75.26 -38.08 9.38
C THR A 20 73.86 -38.13 9.97
N ILE A 21 73.42 -39.30 10.41
CA ILE A 21 72.11 -39.53 11.04
C ILE A 21 72.31 -39.51 12.56
N ARG A 22 71.46 -38.74 13.27
CA ARG A 22 71.46 -38.63 14.72
C ARG A 22 70.03 -38.88 15.22
N VAL A 23 69.82 -39.86 16.14
CA VAL A 23 68.54 -40.02 16.85
C VAL A 23 68.51 -38.98 17.95
N SER A 24 67.53 -38.04 17.85
CA SER A 24 67.43 -36.91 18.81
C SER A 24 66.32 -37.16 19.86
N ASP A 25 65.35 -38.08 19.61
CA ASP A 25 64.34 -38.45 20.60
C ASP A 25 63.86 -39.89 20.38
N ARG A 26 63.45 -40.60 21.44
CA ARG A 26 62.96 -41.99 21.40
C ARG A 26 61.60 -42.11 22.15
N TYR A 27 60.82 -43.08 21.76
CA TYR A 27 59.62 -43.50 22.48
C TYR A 27 59.98 -44.32 23.74
N PRO A 28 59.08 -44.50 24.72
CA PRO A 28 59.36 -45.29 25.92
C PRO A 28 59.72 -46.77 25.60
N ASN A 29 59.30 -47.29 24.49
CA ASN A 29 59.65 -48.63 23.96
C ASN A 29 61.02 -48.68 23.24
N ASN A 30 61.82 -47.62 23.35
CA ASN A 30 63.10 -47.43 22.77
C ASN A 30 63.15 -47.29 21.21
N GLN A 31 61.98 -47.25 20.54
CA GLN A 31 61.91 -46.96 19.13
C GLN A 31 62.23 -45.51 18.83
N GLU A 32 62.77 -45.22 17.65
CA GLU A 32 63.10 -43.88 17.20
C GLU A 32 61.83 -43.06 17.04
N LYS A 33 61.82 -41.87 17.68
CA LYS A 33 60.73 -40.89 17.56
C LYS A 33 61.13 -39.71 16.67
N THR A 34 62.37 -39.23 16.81
CA THR A 34 62.88 -38.17 15.99
C THR A 34 64.31 -38.48 15.55
N VAL A 35 64.59 -38.39 14.26
CA VAL A 35 65.91 -38.59 13.67
C VAL A 35 66.27 -37.31 12.89
N ASP A 36 67.45 -36.78 13.21
CA ASP A 36 68.05 -35.61 12.55
C ASP A 36 69.14 -36.06 11.59
N VAL A 37 69.08 -35.58 10.33
CA VAL A 37 70.16 -35.63 9.36
C VAL A 37 70.91 -34.35 9.47
N ILE A 38 72.21 -34.48 9.88
CA ILE A 38 73.08 -33.35 10.14
C ILE A 38 74.29 -33.38 9.23
N LYS A 39 74.84 -32.21 8.93
CA LYS A 39 76.11 -32.08 8.25
C LYS A 39 77.10 -31.39 9.22
N GLU A 40 78.32 -31.95 9.31
CA GLU A 40 79.40 -31.35 10.11
C GLU A 40 80.00 -30.13 9.39
N GLU A 41 80.12 -29.00 10.04
CA GLU A 41 80.75 -27.79 9.54
C GLU A 41 81.74 -27.24 10.66
N GLY A 42 82.98 -27.76 10.60
CA GLY A 42 83.95 -27.49 11.64
C GLY A 42 83.56 -28.08 13.01
N ASP A 43 83.57 -27.33 14.09
CA ASP A 43 83.15 -27.74 15.45
C ASP A 43 81.65 -27.68 15.68
N SER A 44 80.84 -27.41 14.64
CA SER A 44 79.40 -27.29 14.74
C SER A 44 78.65 -28.26 13.81
N PHE A 45 77.38 -28.51 14.10
CA PHE A 45 76.46 -29.34 13.29
C PHE A 45 75.38 -28.50 12.64
N LYS A 46 75.19 -28.67 11.34
CA LYS A 46 74.10 -28.06 10.60
C LYS A 46 72.96 -29.10 10.40
N LEU A 47 71.76 -28.85 10.92
CA LEU A 47 70.58 -29.66 10.69
C LEU A 47 70.10 -29.48 9.23
N ILE A 48 70.10 -30.56 8.45
CA ILE A 48 69.64 -30.56 7.03
C ILE A 48 68.21 -31.05 6.90
N LYS A 49 67.84 -32.12 7.66
CA LYS A 49 66.52 -32.75 7.58
C LYS A 49 66.16 -33.33 8.93
N ARG A 50 64.89 -33.27 9.28
CA ARG A 50 64.28 -33.94 10.46
C ARG A 50 63.26 -34.93 9.95
N ILE A 51 63.26 -36.15 10.49
CA ILE A 51 62.27 -37.20 10.26
C ILE A 51 61.69 -37.57 11.63
N ASN A 52 60.36 -37.48 11.69
CA ASN A 52 59.59 -37.96 12.88
C ASN A 52 58.89 -39.29 12.50
N TYR A 53 58.83 -40.21 13.45
CA TYR A 53 58.22 -41.51 13.24
C TYR A 53 57.00 -41.68 14.16
N TYR A 54 56.10 -42.57 13.78
CA TYR A 54 55.07 -43.15 14.62
C TYR A 54 55.73 -44.19 15.53
N GLN A 55 54.99 -44.60 16.62
CA GLN A 55 55.52 -45.61 17.55
C GLN A 55 55.72 -47.00 16.93
N ASP A 56 55.08 -47.27 15.78
CA ASP A 56 55.27 -48.52 15.01
C ASP A 56 56.46 -48.45 14.02
N GLY A 57 57.24 -47.35 14.05
CA GLY A 57 58.43 -47.17 13.23
C GLY A 57 58.16 -46.61 11.82
N LYS A 58 56.89 -46.36 11.41
CA LYS A 58 56.59 -45.69 10.15
C LYS A 58 56.86 -44.19 10.23
N ILE A 59 57.18 -43.56 9.07
CA ILE A 59 57.44 -42.12 9.03
C ILE A 59 56.10 -41.35 9.30
N LEU A 60 56.15 -40.45 10.29
CA LEU A 60 55.08 -39.51 10.57
C LEU A 60 55.26 -38.21 9.76
N SER A 61 56.48 -37.67 9.74
CA SER A 61 56.76 -36.43 8.99
C SER A 61 58.20 -36.26 8.65
N GLU A 62 58.47 -35.52 7.58
CA GLU A 62 59.83 -35.11 7.21
C GLU A 62 59.88 -33.65 6.72
N VAL A 63 60.92 -32.92 7.11
CA VAL A 63 61.14 -31.54 6.73
C VAL A 63 62.63 -31.23 6.60
N THR A 64 62.97 -30.44 5.61
CA THR A 64 64.35 -29.92 5.42
C THR A 64 64.57 -28.62 6.12
N PHE A 65 65.82 -28.32 6.41
CA PHE A 65 66.24 -27.12 7.17
C PHE A 65 67.32 -26.31 6.42
N ALA A 66 67.29 -25.01 6.57
CA ALA A 66 68.39 -24.06 6.25
C ALA A 66 68.47 -23.06 7.39
N ASP A 67 69.71 -22.75 7.81
CA ASP A 67 70.00 -21.77 8.88
C ASP A 67 69.18 -22.00 10.16
N LYS A 68 69.07 -23.27 10.60
CA LYS A 68 68.30 -23.74 11.77
C LYS A 68 66.82 -23.55 11.68
N LYS A 69 66.25 -23.12 10.52
CA LYS A 69 64.82 -22.94 10.27
C LYS A 69 64.34 -23.97 9.24
N MET A 70 63.09 -24.41 9.36
CA MET A 70 62.46 -25.26 8.32
C MET A 70 62.55 -24.55 6.97
N HIS A 71 63.12 -25.20 5.99
CA HIS A 71 63.26 -24.64 4.64
C HIS A 71 63.24 -25.77 3.61
N GLY A 72 62.39 -25.64 2.59
CA GLY A 72 62.20 -26.66 1.59
C GLY A 72 60.96 -27.50 1.80
N ASN A 73 60.93 -28.72 1.29
CA ASN A 73 59.73 -29.56 1.29
C ASN A 73 59.38 -30.07 2.71
N PHE A 74 58.11 -30.11 2.98
CA PHE A 74 57.50 -30.73 4.14
C PHE A 74 56.52 -31.81 3.66
N PHE A 75 56.63 -33.00 4.30
CA PHE A 75 55.68 -34.09 4.13
C PHE A 75 55.23 -34.59 5.51
N GLN A 76 53.96 -34.88 5.64
CA GLN A 76 53.37 -35.62 6.74
C GLN A 76 52.61 -36.80 6.17
N TYR A 77 52.64 -37.92 6.87
CA TYR A 77 52.03 -39.18 6.38
C TYR A 77 50.97 -39.67 7.37
N HIS A 78 50.00 -40.36 6.85
CA HIS A 78 49.08 -41.19 7.64
C HIS A 78 49.77 -42.49 8.09
N LEU A 79 49.21 -43.16 9.07
CA LEU A 79 49.73 -44.42 9.59
C LEU A 79 49.85 -45.52 8.53
N ASN A 80 49.04 -45.47 7.48
CA ASN A 80 49.11 -46.38 6.30
C ASN A 80 50.26 -46.03 5.33
N GLY A 81 51.04 -44.96 5.59
CA GLY A 81 52.16 -44.52 4.75
C GLY A 81 51.79 -43.57 3.62
N GLN A 82 50.47 -43.30 3.40
CA GLN A 82 50.06 -42.32 2.39
C GLN A 82 50.31 -40.89 2.87
N ILE A 83 50.59 -39.96 1.95
CA ILE A 83 50.81 -38.55 2.25
C ILE A 83 49.50 -37.96 2.78
N ASN A 84 49.56 -37.43 4.02
CA ASN A 84 48.52 -36.60 4.64
C ASN A 84 48.66 -35.14 4.24
N VAL A 85 49.88 -34.56 4.45
CA VAL A 85 50.18 -33.17 4.15
C VAL A 85 51.43 -33.05 3.31
N LYS A 86 51.37 -32.23 2.25
CA LYS A 86 52.52 -31.84 1.45
C LYS A 86 52.55 -30.32 1.31
N GLY A 87 53.69 -29.74 1.61
CA GLY A 87 53.90 -28.30 1.47
C GLY A 87 55.38 -27.92 1.39
N ARG A 88 55.64 -26.65 1.51
CA ARG A 88 56.98 -26.09 1.52
C ARG A 88 57.10 -25.01 2.59
N TYR A 89 58.19 -25.01 3.30
CA TYR A 89 58.58 -23.94 4.19
C TYR A 89 59.67 -23.07 3.53
N SER A 90 59.65 -21.77 3.85
CA SER A 90 60.74 -20.81 3.58
C SER A 90 61.14 -20.17 4.91
N TYR A 91 62.32 -20.52 5.42
CA TYR A 91 62.88 -20.04 6.69
C TYR A 91 61.91 -20.06 7.90
N GLY A 92 61.17 -21.17 8.05
CA GLY A 92 60.25 -21.41 9.16
C GLY A 92 58.79 -21.05 8.87
N GLU A 93 58.51 -20.41 7.75
CA GLU A 93 57.18 -19.98 7.37
C GLU A 93 56.59 -20.82 6.21
N LYS A 94 55.33 -21.15 6.27
CA LYS A 94 54.62 -21.82 5.15
C LYS A 94 54.66 -20.92 3.93
N ASN A 95 55.05 -21.49 2.78
CA ASN A 95 55.15 -20.76 1.53
C ASN A 95 54.70 -21.64 0.36
N GLY A 96 54.02 -21.03 -0.62
CA GLY A 96 53.54 -21.73 -1.81
C GLY A 96 52.35 -22.65 -1.53
N LYS A 97 52.20 -23.70 -2.35
CA LYS A 97 51.06 -24.61 -2.33
C LYS A 97 51.20 -25.66 -1.23
N TRP A 98 50.18 -25.77 -0.37
CA TRP A 98 50.00 -26.80 0.64
C TRP A 98 48.82 -27.68 0.28
N THR A 99 48.96 -29.02 0.38
CA THR A 99 47.91 -29.99 0.01
C THR A 99 47.69 -30.92 1.18
N TRP A 100 46.45 -31.07 1.62
CA TRP A 100 45.97 -32.05 2.61
C TRP A 100 45.21 -33.14 1.91
N ARG A 101 45.38 -34.39 2.38
CA ARG A 101 44.75 -35.57 1.86
C ARG A 101 44.21 -36.44 2.98
N ASN A 102 43.10 -37.12 2.73
CA ASN A 102 42.53 -38.09 3.69
C ASN A 102 43.32 -39.42 3.68
N VAL A 103 42.91 -40.35 4.55
CA VAL A 103 43.55 -41.65 4.73
C VAL A 103 43.48 -42.54 3.48
N SER A 104 42.56 -42.25 2.55
CA SER A 104 42.43 -42.93 1.21
C SER A 104 43.31 -42.25 0.13
N GLY A 105 44.05 -41.18 0.49
CA GLY A 105 44.90 -40.44 -0.44
C GLY A 105 44.18 -39.38 -1.29
N MET A 106 42.83 -39.25 -1.16
CA MET A 106 42.08 -38.20 -1.86
C MET A 106 42.39 -36.81 -1.27
N ILE A 107 42.32 -35.77 -2.10
CA ILE A 107 42.60 -34.41 -1.66
C ILE A 107 41.40 -33.88 -0.88
N ASP A 108 41.62 -33.39 0.36
CA ASP A 108 40.64 -32.69 1.19
C ASP A 108 40.74 -31.17 1.01
N SER A 109 41.97 -30.64 0.92
CA SER A 109 42.16 -29.20 0.66
C SER A 109 43.49 -28.85 0.02
N ILE A 110 43.49 -27.73 -0.66
CA ILE A 110 44.69 -27.09 -1.21
C ILE A 110 44.64 -25.63 -0.83
N HIS A 111 45.70 -25.15 -0.17
CA HIS A 111 45.85 -23.75 0.20
C HIS A 111 47.18 -23.18 -0.30
N SER A 112 47.17 -21.92 -0.72
CA SER A 112 48.36 -21.19 -1.07
C SER A 112 48.74 -20.25 0.07
N TYR A 113 50.03 -20.26 0.46
CA TYR A 113 50.57 -19.43 1.55
C TYR A 113 51.69 -18.53 1.07
N ASP A 114 51.79 -17.36 1.67
CA ASP A 114 52.96 -16.52 1.68
C ASP A 114 53.26 -16.11 3.13
N ARG A 115 54.44 -16.46 3.64
CA ARG A 115 54.85 -16.15 5.02
C ARG A 115 53.79 -16.49 6.09
N ASN A 116 53.32 -17.74 6.08
CA ASN A 116 52.24 -18.28 6.94
C ASN A 116 50.85 -17.72 6.72
N LEU A 117 50.68 -16.67 5.96
CA LEU A 117 49.36 -16.12 5.61
C LEU A 117 48.80 -16.81 4.35
N LEU A 118 47.49 -17.07 4.36
CA LEU A 118 46.82 -17.51 3.14
C LEU A 118 46.93 -16.42 2.07
N ASN A 119 47.52 -16.78 0.93
CA ASN A 119 47.73 -15.86 -0.18
C ASN A 119 47.62 -16.59 -1.52
N GLY A 120 46.58 -16.26 -2.31
CA GLY A 120 46.25 -16.98 -3.54
C GLY A 120 45.02 -17.86 -3.38
N TRP A 121 44.91 -18.92 -4.18
CA TRP A 121 43.75 -19.81 -4.19
C TRP A 121 43.76 -20.82 -3.03
N SER A 122 42.59 -20.94 -2.40
CA SER A 122 42.24 -22.02 -1.49
C SER A 122 41.10 -22.85 -2.14
N LYS A 123 41.21 -24.18 -2.05
CA LYS A 123 40.26 -25.15 -2.58
C LYS A 123 39.97 -26.18 -1.52
N ILE A 124 38.68 -26.48 -1.30
CA ILE A 124 38.22 -27.50 -0.36
C ILE A 124 37.43 -28.55 -1.16
N PHE A 125 37.69 -29.81 -0.83
CA PHE A 125 37.09 -30.95 -1.54
C PHE A 125 36.32 -31.82 -0.54
N ASN A 126 35.30 -32.51 -1.01
CA ASN A 126 34.62 -33.59 -0.29
C ASN A 126 34.64 -34.83 -1.18
N ASN A 127 35.17 -35.93 -0.66
CA ASN A 127 35.36 -37.17 -1.44
C ASN A 127 36.00 -36.96 -2.82
N GLY A 128 36.96 -36.03 -2.91
CA GLY A 128 37.66 -35.71 -4.17
C GLY A 128 36.94 -34.72 -5.08
N GLU A 129 35.68 -34.36 -4.81
CA GLU A 129 34.94 -33.36 -5.53
C GLU A 129 35.18 -31.95 -4.96
N LEU A 130 35.42 -30.97 -5.82
CA LEU A 130 35.62 -29.56 -5.40
C LEU A 130 34.30 -28.96 -4.89
N ILE A 131 34.25 -28.56 -3.61
CA ILE A 131 33.07 -27.95 -3.01
C ILE A 131 33.24 -26.46 -2.76
N ILE A 132 34.44 -25.96 -2.47
CA ILE A 132 34.70 -24.53 -2.29
C ILE A 132 36.00 -24.13 -3.02
N ARG A 133 35.94 -23.02 -3.71
CA ARG A 133 37.08 -22.33 -4.29
C ARG A 133 37.03 -20.86 -3.93
N GLN A 134 38.08 -20.38 -3.26
CA GLN A 134 38.12 -19.00 -2.74
C GLN A 134 39.54 -18.43 -2.83
N LYS A 135 39.63 -17.12 -2.99
CA LYS A 135 40.91 -16.44 -3.11
C LYS A 135 41.21 -15.61 -1.88
N TYR A 136 42.47 -15.65 -1.46
CA TYR A 136 42.97 -14.90 -0.32
C TYR A 136 44.07 -13.92 -0.74
N LEU A 137 44.20 -12.81 -0.01
CA LEU A 137 45.30 -11.89 -0.04
C LEU A 137 45.67 -11.55 1.41
N ASN A 138 46.91 -11.85 1.79
CA ASN A 138 47.44 -11.58 3.15
C ASN A 138 46.52 -12.08 4.29
N GLY A 139 46.00 -13.29 4.15
CA GLY A 139 45.15 -13.96 5.14
C GLY A 139 43.67 -13.62 5.09
N LYS A 140 43.25 -12.64 4.31
CA LYS A 140 41.87 -12.23 4.14
C LYS A 140 41.29 -12.73 2.84
N LEU A 141 39.96 -13.05 2.82
CA LEU A 141 39.24 -13.33 1.58
C LEU A 141 39.28 -12.10 0.67
N ASN A 142 39.87 -12.27 -0.51
CA ASN A 142 40.04 -11.18 -1.48
C ASN A 142 40.01 -11.72 -2.91
N GLY A 143 38.93 -11.40 -3.64
CA GLY A 143 38.66 -11.88 -4.98
C GLY A 143 37.56 -12.95 -5.01
N LYS A 144 37.56 -13.77 -6.05
CA LYS A 144 36.47 -14.69 -6.35
C LYS A 144 36.25 -15.77 -5.28
N PHE A 145 34.98 -16.02 -4.96
CA PHE A 145 34.45 -17.11 -4.16
C PHE A 145 33.49 -17.94 -5.00
N THR A 146 33.57 -19.26 -4.86
CA THR A 146 32.65 -20.19 -5.53
C THR A 146 32.41 -21.38 -4.61
N GLU A 147 31.16 -21.75 -4.39
CA GLU A 147 30.70 -22.95 -3.71
C GLU A 147 29.89 -23.82 -4.69
N TYR A 148 30.06 -25.12 -4.60
CA TYR A 148 29.43 -26.10 -5.47
C TYR A 148 28.61 -27.10 -4.66
N TYR A 149 27.55 -27.62 -5.24
CA TYR A 149 26.86 -28.82 -4.76
C TYR A 149 27.67 -30.08 -5.01
N PRO A 150 27.43 -31.17 -4.27
CA PRO A 150 27.90 -32.51 -4.71
C PRO A 150 27.47 -32.75 -6.16
N GLY A 151 28.41 -33.30 -6.99
CA GLY A 151 28.17 -33.46 -8.44
C GLY A 151 28.52 -32.22 -9.28
N GLY A 152 29.11 -31.17 -8.68
CA GLY A 152 29.77 -30.05 -9.36
C GLY A 152 28.82 -28.90 -9.81
N GLY A 153 27.53 -28.95 -9.48
CA GLY A 153 26.61 -27.84 -9.76
C GLY A 153 26.96 -26.56 -8.96
N LEU A 154 26.92 -25.41 -9.61
CA LEU A 154 27.17 -24.12 -8.94
C LEU A 154 26.10 -23.86 -7.88
N LYS A 155 26.51 -23.63 -6.61
CA LYS A 155 25.63 -23.26 -5.48
C LYS A 155 25.71 -21.76 -5.20
N VAL A 156 26.92 -21.22 -5.02
CA VAL A 156 27.14 -19.80 -4.76
C VAL A 156 28.34 -19.31 -5.56
N SER A 157 28.27 -18.11 -6.11
CA SER A 157 29.40 -17.42 -6.72
C SER A 157 29.35 -15.94 -6.37
N GLY A 158 30.50 -15.39 -6.00
CA GLY A 158 30.65 -13.97 -5.66
C GLY A 158 32.11 -13.55 -5.57
N SER A 159 32.34 -12.39 -5.05
CA SER A 159 33.68 -11.82 -4.74
C SER A 159 33.70 -11.22 -3.35
N TYR A 160 34.86 -11.32 -2.72
CA TYR A 160 35.16 -10.62 -1.47
C TYR A 160 36.23 -9.53 -1.69
N LEU A 161 36.16 -8.49 -0.91
CA LEU A 161 37.19 -7.49 -0.72
C LEU A 161 37.47 -7.40 0.78
N ASP A 162 38.64 -7.89 1.22
CA ASP A 162 39.08 -7.90 2.62
C ASP A 162 38.06 -8.50 3.60
N ASP A 163 37.56 -9.74 3.30
CA ASP A 163 36.55 -10.50 4.02
C ASP A 163 35.11 -9.97 3.87
N ILE A 164 34.90 -8.88 3.13
CA ILE A 164 33.61 -8.22 2.96
C ILE A 164 33.04 -8.58 1.57
N PRO A 165 31.78 -9.02 1.45
CA PRO A 165 31.13 -9.26 0.15
C PRO A 165 31.20 -8.01 -0.74
N ASN A 166 31.61 -8.20 -1.99
CA ASN A 166 31.73 -7.12 -2.97
C ASN A 166 31.35 -7.61 -4.35
N GLU A 167 30.89 -6.72 -5.24
CA GLU A 167 30.43 -7.05 -6.59
C GLU A 167 29.19 -7.97 -6.61
N GLN A 168 29.01 -8.71 -7.69
CA GLN A 168 27.85 -9.55 -7.93
C GLN A 168 27.95 -10.89 -7.22
N TRP A 169 26.89 -11.25 -6.51
CA TRP A 169 26.68 -12.53 -5.88
C TRP A 169 25.49 -13.26 -6.49
N ILE A 170 25.66 -14.54 -6.79
CA ILE A 170 24.65 -15.42 -7.36
C ILE A 170 24.51 -16.65 -6.47
N TRP A 171 23.28 -16.98 -6.09
CA TRP A 171 22.89 -18.22 -5.43
C TRP A 171 22.02 -19.03 -6.38
N LYS A 172 22.22 -20.33 -6.44
CA LYS A 172 21.41 -21.25 -7.24
C LYS A 172 21.00 -22.43 -6.37
N LEU A 173 19.78 -22.94 -6.57
CA LEU A 173 19.40 -24.24 -6.01
C LEU A 173 20.06 -25.37 -6.82
N GLU A 174 20.12 -26.56 -6.22
CA GLU A 174 20.79 -27.74 -6.80
C GLU A 174 20.14 -28.17 -8.13
N ASP A 175 18.80 -28.10 -8.21
CA ASP A 175 18.01 -28.37 -9.41
C ASP A 175 18.14 -27.28 -10.50
N LYS A 176 18.86 -26.22 -10.22
CA LYS A 176 19.03 -25.03 -11.09
C LYS A 176 17.74 -24.28 -11.41
N SER A 177 16.62 -24.67 -10.81
CA SER A 177 15.30 -24.07 -11.09
C SER A 177 15.18 -22.67 -10.53
N ASN A 178 15.79 -22.42 -9.35
CA ASN A 178 15.70 -21.15 -8.66
C ASN A 178 17.08 -20.53 -8.49
N SER A 179 17.15 -19.22 -8.66
CA SER A 179 18.39 -18.47 -8.45
C SER A 179 18.10 -17.05 -7.99
N ARG A 180 19.09 -16.46 -7.33
CA ARG A 180 19.05 -15.08 -6.83
C ARG A 180 20.36 -14.37 -7.15
N LEU A 181 20.27 -13.14 -7.59
CA LEU A 181 21.38 -12.24 -7.83
C LEU A 181 21.27 -11.02 -6.93
N ILE A 182 22.36 -10.68 -6.26
CA ILE A 182 22.48 -9.45 -5.47
C ILE A 182 23.85 -8.83 -5.75
N ASN A 183 23.89 -7.55 -5.99
CA ASN A 183 25.12 -6.78 -6.06
C ASN A 183 25.44 -6.14 -4.71
N TYR A 184 26.73 -6.17 -4.36
CA TYR A 184 27.28 -5.56 -3.14
C TYR A 184 28.39 -4.58 -3.47
N LYS A 185 28.47 -3.52 -2.70
CA LYS A 185 29.59 -2.59 -2.65
C LYS A 185 30.05 -2.48 -1.22
N GLN A 186 31.25 -3.03 -0.91
CA GLN A 186 31.79 -3.05 0.46
C GLN A 186 30.79 -3.61 1.51
N GLY A 187 30.14 -4.73 1.22
CA GLY A 187 29.21 -5.39 2.13
C GLY A 187 27.77 -4.86 2.12
N ILE A 188 27.53 -3.71 1.51
CA ILE A 188 26.24 -3.04 1.42
C ILE A 188 25.61 -3.41 0.07
N LYS A 189 24.31 -3.77 0.05
CA LYS A 189 23.60 -4.03 -1.20
C LYS A 189 23.53 -2.76 -2.02
N SER A 190 24.05 -2.82 -3.25
CA SER A 190 24.08 -1.68 -4.16
C SER A 190 24.12 -2.16 -5.61
N GLY A 191 23.10 -1.80 -6.40
CA GLY A 191 22.90 -2.25 -7.78
C GLY A 191 21.84 -3.34 -7.91
N ASP A 192 21.90 -4.11 -8.99
CA ASP A 192 20.88 -5.07 -9.40
C ASP A 192 20.55 -6.13 -8.36
N PHE A 193 19.26 -6.41 -8.24
CA PHE A 193 18.66 -7.51 -7.52
C PHE A 193 17.71 -8.27 -8.43
N LYS A 194 17.85 -9.61 -8.53
CA LYS A 194 17.01 -10.45 -9.38
C LYS A 194 16.72 -11.78 -8.71
N ILE A 195 15.49 -12.28 -8.87
CA ILE A 195 15.07 -13.63 -8.44
C ILE A 195 14.49 -14.36 -9.65
N TRP A 196 14.91 -15.60 -9.82
CA TRP A 196 14.33 -16.53 -10.78
C TRP A 196 13.72 -17.72 -10.04
N ASN A 197 12.50 -18.09 -10.40
CA ASN A 197 11.82 -19.30 -9.94
C ASN A 197 11.52 -20.18 -11.16
N SER A 198 11.78 -21.47 -11.05
CA SER A 198 11.61 -22.43 -12.17
C SER A 198 12.29 -21.96 -13.48
N GLY A 199 13.42 -21.25 -13.36
CA GLY A 199 14.17 -20.70 -14.48
C GLY A 199 13.62 -19.40 -15.08
N GLU A 200 12.45 -18.94 -14.63
CA GLU A 200 11.86 -17.68 -15.08
C GLU A 200 12.14 -16.55 -14.11
N LEU A 201 12.41 -15.35 -14.63
CA LEU A 201 12.57 -14.14 -13.82
C LEU A 201 11.22 -13.79 -13.18
N THR A 202 11.17 -13.77 -11.83
CA THR A 202 9.96 -13.45 -11.07
C THR A 202 10.04 -12.10 -10.36
N LEU A 203 11.26 -11.59 -10.15
CA LEU A 203 11.47 -10.29 -9.51
C LEU A 203 12.77 -9.66 -10.01
N SER A 204 12.71 -8.36 -10.34
CA SER A 204 13.88 -7.54 -10.60
C SER A 204 13.74 -6.17 -9.95
N GLY A 205 14.84 -5.63 -9.48
CA GLY A 205 14.93 -4.32 -8.88
C GLY A 205 16.38 -3.93 -8.64
N ALA A 206 16.61 -2.88 -7.90
CA ALA A 206 17.91 -2.44 -7.47
C ALA A 206 17.92 -1.97 -6.02
N PHE A 207 19.09 -2.07 -5.39
CA PHE A 207 19.36 -1.49 -4.08
C PHE A 207 20.34 -0.33 -4.22
N GLU A 208 20.23 0.63 -3.34
CA GLU A 208 21.19 1.68 -3.07
C GLU A 208 21.31 1.80 -1.55
N ASP A 209 22.53 1.56 -1.01
CA ASP A 209 22.83 1.57 0.43
C ASP A 209 21.87 0.70 1.26
N ASP A 210 21.69 -0.59 0.86
CA ASP A 210 20.76 -1.57 1.43
C ASP A 210 19.26 -1.25 1.28
N LEU A 211 18.90 -0.10 0.72
CA LEU A 211 17.53 0.36 0.53
C LEU A 211 17.08 0.10 -0.92
N GLN A 212 15.80 -0.23 -1.11
CA GLN A 212 15.21 -0.34 -2.45
C GLN A 212 15.28 1.00 -3.17
N SER A 213 15.73 0.97 -4.44
CA SER A 213 15.89 2.16 -5.30
C SER A 213 15.46 1.85 -6.73
N GLY A 214 14.88 2.83 -7.42
CA GLY A 214 14.42 2.70 -8.80
C GLY A 214 13.22 1.76 -8.98
N GLU A 215 13.06 1.25 -10.19
CA GLU A 215 11.92 0.39 -10.55
C GLU A 215 12.12 -1.04 -10.05
N TRP A 216 11.10 -1.55 -9.34
CA TRP A 216 10.95 -2.94 -8.96
C TRP A 216 9.82 -3.57 -9.76
N LYS A 217 10.11 -4.70 -10.41
CA LYS A 217 9.20 -5.39 -11.31
C LYS A 217 8.98 -6.82 -10.83
N TRP A 218 7.73 -7.18 -10.62
CA TRP A 218 7.29 -8.55 -10.33
C TRP A 218 6.73 -9.16 -11.61
N PHE A 219 7.01 -10.42 -11.84
CA PHE A 219 6.59 -11.13 -13.04
C PHE A 219 5.87 -12.42 -12.66
N ARG A 220 4.86 -12.78 -13.42
CA ARG A 220 4.19 -14.07 -13.42
C ARG A 220 4.85 -15.01 -14.44
N SER A 221 4.42 -16.30 -14.44
CA SER A 221 4.84 -17.27 -15.44
C SER A 221 4.64 -16.74 -16.87
N GLY A 222 5.61 -17.06 -17.76
CA GLY A 222 5.62 -16.54 -19.12
C GLY A 222 6.13 -15.10 -19.24
N LYS A 223 6.81 -14.59 -18.21
CA LYS A 223 7.42 -13.24 -18.17
C LYS A 223 6.41 -12.08 -18.26
N LYS A 224 5.13 -12.34 -17.97
CA LYS A 224 4.13 -11.28 -17.92
C LYS A 224 4.36 -10.40 -16.68
N LEU A 225 4.32 -9.10 -16.86
CA LEU A 225 4.43 -8.14 -15.75
C LEU A 225 3.21 -8.31 -14.83
N ASP A 226 3.44 -8.46 -13.53
CA ASP A 226 2.43 -8.51 -12.48
C ASP A 226 2.27 -7.13 -11.84
N SER A 227 3.39 -6.51 -11.50
CA SER A 227 3.41 -5.17 -10.94
C SER A 227 4.74 -4.46 -11.15
N LEU A 228 4.68 -3.11 -11.18
CA LEU A 228 5.82 -2.22 -11.20
C LEU A 228 5.65 -1.19 -10.08
N ILE A 229 6.66 -1.07 -9.24
CA ILE A 229 6.68 -0.11 -8.13
C ILE A 229 8.02 0.60 -8.13
N THR A 230 8.00 1.92 -8.12
CA THR A 230 9.22 2.73 -7.99
C THR A 230 9.48 3.03 -6.52
N PHE A 231 10.76 2.86 -6.13
CA PHE A 231 11.24 3.15 -4.78
C PHE A 231 12.34 4.21 -4.79
N SER A 232 12.38 5.02 -3.76
CA SER A 232 13.48 5.91 -3.42
C SER A 232 13.80 5.77 -1.95
N LYS A 233 15.06 5.44 -1.62
CA LYS A 233 15.53 5.23 -0.24
C LYS A 233 14.62 4.28 0.57
N GLY A 234 14.16 3.20 -0.06
CA GLY A 234 13.30 2.17 0.55
C GLY A 234 11.82 2.53 0.68
N LEU A 235 11.42 3.74 0.34
CA LEU A 235 10.02 4.18 0.33
C LEU A 235 9.46 4.11 -1.09
N ARG A 236 8.16 3.80 -1.23
CA ARG A 236 7.47 3.94 -2.51
C ARG A 236 7.47 5.40 -2.92
N ASP A 237 8.09 5.72 -4.05
CA ASP A 237 8.20 7.08 -4.57
C ASP A 237 8.33 7.03 -6.09
N GLY A 238 7.30 7.46 -6.81
CA GLY A 238 7.15 7.34 -8.25
C GLY A 238 6.02 6.41 -8.66
N LEU A 239 6.18 5.72 -9.78
CA LEU A 239 5.14 4.90 -10.41
C LEU A 239 4.73 3.70 -9.55
N TYR A 240 3.44 3.40 -9.60
CA TYR A 240 2.81 2.20 -9.07
C TYR A 240 1.84 1.65 -10.11
N GLU A 241 2.10 0.45 -10.61
CA GLU A 241 1.28 -0.20 -11.62
C GLU A 241 1.06 -1.67 -11.22
N VAL A 242 -0.16 -2.16 -11.38
CA VAL A 242 -0.55 -3.56 -11.18
C VAL A 242 -1.32 -4.02 -12.42
N TYR A 243 -1.15 -5.28 -12.79
CA TYR A 243 -1.75 -5.85 -13.98
C TYR A 243 -2.63 -7.05 -13.65
N HIS A 244 -3.70 -7.24 -14.39
CA HIS A 244 -4.57 -8.41 -14.35
C HIS A 244 -3.86 -9.68 -14.90
N GLN A 245 -4.44 -10.85 -14.69
CA GLN A 245 -3.86 -12.11 -15.18
C GLN A 245 -3.74 -12.16 -16.72
N ASN A 246 -4.66 -11.50 -17.42
CA ASN A 246 -4.62 -11.39 -18.89
C ASN A 246 -3.50 -10.46 -19.40
N GLY A 247 -2.92 -9.63 -18.51
CA GLY A 247 -1.86 -8.66 -18.82
C GLY A 247 -2.35 -7.24 -19.02
N GLU A 248 -3.67 -6.99 -18.96
CA GLU A 248 -4.23 -5.64 -18.96
C GLU A 248 -3.96 -4.93 -17.64
N GLN A 249 -3.90 -3.61 -17.68
CA GLN A 249 -3.65 -2.79 -16.50
C GLN A 249 -4.82 -2.87 -15.52
N ALA A 250 -4.54 -3.09 -14.24
CA ALA A 250 -5.54 -3.17 -13.17
C ALA A 250 -5.54 -1.89 -12.32
N ILE A 251 -4.36 -1.37 -12.01
CA ILE A 251 -4.19 -0.17 -11.18
C ILE A 251 -3.01 0.64 -11.71
N ALA A 252 -3.17 1.97 -11.80
CA ALA A 252 -2.06 2.89 -12.00
C ALA A 252 -2.18 4.12 -11.11
N GLY A 253 -1.03 4.60 -10.65
CA GLY A 253 -0.92 5.80 -9.85
C GLY A 253 0.52 6.15 -9.51
N LYS A 254 0.67 7.09 -8.61
CA LYS A 254 1.99 7.50 -8.12
C LYS A 254 2.01 7.60 -6.61
N TYR A 255 3.14 7.24 -6.05
CA TYR A 255 3.48 7.54 -4.66
C TYR A 255 4.45 8.72 -4.60
N LEU A 256 4.35 9.49 -3.54
CA LEU A 256 5.32 10.48 -3.11
C LEU A 256 5.61 10.25 -1.63
N ASN A 257 6.86 9.89 -1.29
CA ASN A 257 7.25 9.59 0.10
C ASN A 257 6.29 8.58 0.79
N ALA A 258 6.01 7.45 0.14
CA ALA A 258 5.11 6.37 0.58
C ALA A 258 3.62 6.71 0.65
N ASN A 259 3.20 7.92 0.33
CA ASN A 259 1.80 8.35 0.27
C ASN A 259 1.30 8.35 -1.18
N ARG A 260 0.03 7.97 -1.39
CA ARG A 260 -0.62 8.14 -2.70
C ARG A 260 -0.67 9.62 -3.05
N GLU A 261 -0.29 9.96 -4.30
CA GLU A 261 -0.29 11.33 -4.78
C GLU A 261 -0.85 11.43 -6.20
N GLY A 262 -1.62 12.48 -6.47
CA GLY A 262 -2.22 12.74 -7.78
C GLY A 262 -3.31 11.75 -8.17
N ARG A 263 -3.49 11.59 -9.46
CA ARG A 263 -4.52 10.75 -10.07
C ARG A 263 -4.15 9.28 -9.98
N TRP A 264 -5.10 8.46 -9.49
CA TRP A 264 -5.08 7.01 -9.46
C TRP A 264 -6.24 6.45 -10.26
N GLU A 265 -5.99 5.39 -11.01
CA GLU A 265 -6.94 4.73 -11.89
C GLU A 265 -7.03 3.24 -11.59
N TRP A 266 -8.22 2.70 -11.68
CA TRP A 266 -8.52 1.28 -11.55
C TRP A 266 -9.27 0.83 -12.80
N TRP A 267 -8.95 -0.36 -13.31
CA TRP A 267 -9.56 -0.96 -14.47
C TRP A 267 -10.02 -2.38 -14.17
N ALA A 268 -11.08 -2.83 -14.84
CA ALA A 268 -11.55 -4.20 -14.86
C ALA A 268 -10.67 -5.09 -15.78
N GLU A 269 -10.91 -6.40 -15.78
CA GLU A 269 -10.14 -7.36 -16.60
C GLU A 269 -10.32 -7.17 -18.11
N ASP A 270 -11.40 -6.56 -18.54
CA ASP A 270 -11.67 -6.21 -19.96
C ASP A 270 -11.07 -4.86 -20.39
N ALA A 271 -10.24 -4.27 -19.55
CA ALA A 271 -9.61 -2.96 -19.70
C ALA A 271 -10.60 -1.78 -19.67
N SER A 272 -11.87 -1.97 -19.29
CA SER A 272 -12.78 -0.88 -18.99
C SER A 272 -12.35 -0.18 -17.70
N ILE A 273 -12.56 1.14 -17.64
CA ILE A 273 -12.22 1.90 -16.44
C ILE A 273 -13.28 1.68 -15.36
N ASP A 274 -12.85 1.30 -14.13
CA ASP A 274 -13.72 1.12 -12.96
C ASP A 274 -13.84 2.41 -12.15
N SER A 275 -12.70 3.02 -11.84
CA SER A 275 -12.73 4.26 -11.05
C SER A 275 -11.47 5.10 -11.22
N ILE A 276 -11.66 6.41 -11.00
CA ILE A 276 -10.60 7.41 -10.92
C ILE A 276 -10.72 8.10 -9.57
N LYS A 277 -9.61 8.20 -8.84
CA LYS A 277 -9.55 8.89 -7.55
C LYS A 277 -8.31 9.78 -7.49
N THR A 278 -8.43 10.94 -6.88
CA THR A 278 -7.31 11.87 -6.71
C THR A 278 -6.92 11.93 -5.25
N PHE A 279 -5.61 11.81 -5.01
CA PHE A 279 -5.03 11.80 -3.66
C PHE A 279 -4.01 12.94 -3.50
N SER A 280 -3.88 13.41 -2.29
CA SER A 280 -2.76 14.24 -1.85
C SER A 280 -2.33 13.80 -0.46
N ASN A 281 -1.02 13.54 -0.29
CA ASN A 281 -0.46 13.00 0.96
C ASN A 281 -1.20 11.76 1.50
N GLY A 282 -1.68 10.88 0.61
CA GLY A 282 -2.38 9.64 0.99
C GLY A 282 -3.88 9.78 1.19
N SER A 283 -4.40 10.99 1.39
CA SER A 283 -5.83 11.28 1.57
C SER A 283 -6.51 11.57 0.23
N LEU A 284 -7.80 11.20 0.09
CA LEU A 284 -8.63 11.63 -1.03
C LEU A 284 -8.71 13.16 -1.02
N ASN A 285 -8.25 13.79 -2.12
CA ASN A 285 -8.23 15.24 -2.24
C ASN A 285 -8.33 15.65 -3.71
N GLY A 286 -9.52 15.97 -4.16
CA GLY A 286 -9.88 16.24 -5.55
C GLY A 286 -10.97 15.32 -6.08
N PRO A 287 -11.14 15.21 -7.40
CA PRO A 287 -12.21 14.45 -8.02
C PRO A 287 -12.10 12.93 -7.81
N LEU A 288 -13.27 12.32 -7.64
CA LEU A 288 -13.53 10.89 -7.69
C LEU A 288 -14.57 10.64 -8.77
N VAL A 289 -14.35 9.64 -9.62
CA VAL A 289 -15.33 9.16 -10.60
C VAL A 289 -15.38 7.64 -10.53
N ILE A 290 -16.58 7.07 -10.51
CA ILE A 290 -16.83 5.62 -10.54
C ILE A 290 -17.67 5.32 -11.76
N TYR A 291 -17.32 4.26 -12.46
CA TYR A 291 -18.00 3.80 -13.67
C TYR A 291 -18.72 2.48 -13.41
N SER A 292 -19.67 2.15 -14.24
CA SER A 292 -20.28 0.83 -14.32
C SER A 292 -19.58 -0.04 -15.37
N ASP A 293 -19.89 -1.33 -15.40
CA ASP A 293 -19.32 -2.29 -16.34
C ASP A 293 -19.55 -1.92 -17.83
N ASN A 294 -20.57 -1.11 -18.12
CA ASN A 294 -20.83 -0.61 -19.48
C ASN A 294 -20.13 0.72 -19.80
N GLY A 295 -19.27 1.21 -18.88
CA GLY A 295 -18.47 2.42 -19.06
C GLY A 295 -19.19 3.73 -18.74
N GLU A 296 -20.46 3.69 -18.30
CA GLU A 296 -21.20 4.88 -17.88
C GLU A 296 -20.81 5.31 -16.46
N ILE A 297 -20.79 6.61 -16.21
CA ILE A 297 -20.50 7.14 -14.87
C ILE A 297 -21.67 6.79 -13.94
N THR A 298 -21.38 6.14 -12.80
CA THR A 298 -22.36 5.87 -11.74
C THR A 298 -22.28 6.86 -10.59
N ARG A 299 -21.10 7.43 -10.36
CA ARG A 299 -20.85 8.43 -9.31
C ARG A 299 -19.74 9.37 -9.68
N SER A 300 -19.94 10.66 -9.47
CA SER A 300 -18.87 11.65 -9.46
C SER A 300 -18.96 12.49 -8.18
N ALA A 301 -17.81 12.78 -7.57
CA ALA A 301 -17.75 13.54 -6.32
C ALA A 301 -16.43 14.31 -6.24
N ASN A 302 -16.39 15.28 -5.36
CA ASN A 302 -15.14 15.96 -5.01
C ASN A 302 -14.85 15.79 -3.53
N PHE A 303 -13.58 15.58 -3.20
CA PHE A 303 -13.10 15.35 -1.85
C PHE A 303 -12.07 16.39 -1.44
N ARG A 304 -12.03 16.71 -0.16
CA ARG A 304 -10.96 17.45 0.50
C ARG A 304 -10.63 16.80 1.84
N LEU A 305 -9.39 16.29 1.97
CA LEU A 305 -8.92 15.59 3.17
C LEU A 305 -9.88 14.46 3.60
N ASP A 306 -10.18 13.53 2.68
CA ASP A 306 -11.08 12.38 2.83
C ASP A 306 -12.56 12.71 3.10
N LYS A 307 -12.95 13.98 3.08
CA LYS A 307 -14.33 14.43 3.24
C LYS A 307 -14.91 14.92 1.93
N LEU A 308 -16.18 14.64 1.67
CA LEU A 308 -16.91 15.22 0.54
C LEU A 308 -16.88 16.75 0.64
N ASP A 309 -16.49 17.43 -0.43
CA ASP A 309 -16.39 18.89 -0.48
C ASP A 309 -16.65 19.38 -1.90
N GLY A 310 -17.84 19.90 -2.14
CA GLY A 310 -18.36 20.25 -3.45
C GLY A 310 -19.57 19.39 -3.85
N VAL A 311 -19.80 19.26 -5.14
CA VAL A 311 -20.94 18.54 -5.69
C VAL A 311 -20.65 17.05 -5.80
N GLU A 312 -21.53 16.20 -5.25
CA GLU A 312 -21.66 14.79 -5.56
C GLU A 312 -22.81 14.57 -6.53
N SER A 313 -22.59 13.77 -7.55
CA SER A 313 -23.60 13.33 -8.50
C SER A 313 -23.63 11.81 -8.57
N ILE A 314 -24.82 11.24 -8.46
CA ILE A 314 -25.10 9.80 -8.59
C ILE A 314 -25.94 9.62 -9.84
N TYR A 315 -25.65 8.60 -10.62
CA TYR A 315 -26.32 8.33 -11.88
C TYR A 315 -26.98 6.94 -11.87
N TYR A 316 -28.02 6.77 -12.64
CA TYR A 316 -28.56 5.46 -12.99
C TYR A 316 -27.60 4.71 -13.91
N VAL A 317 -27.74 3.39 -13.99
CA VAL A 317 -26.94 2.55 -14.91
C VAL A 317 -27.11 2.96 -16.39
N SER A 318 -28.22 3.65 -16.70
CA SER A 318 -28.47 4.26 -18.02
C SER A 318 -27.64 5.51 -18.33
N GLY A 319 -26.82 5.99 -17.36
CA GLY A 319 -26.07 7.24 -17.46
C GLY A 319 -26.87 8.52 -17.13
N GLN A 320 -28.19 8.39 -16.87
CA GLN A 320 -29.01 9.53 -16.48
C GLN A 320 -28.74 9.93 -15.02
N LEU A 321 -28.76 11.23 -14.74
CA LEU A 321 -28.58 11.77 -13.39
C LEU A 321 -29.72 11.29 -12.49
N LYS A 322 -29.39 10.76 -11.30
CA LYS A 322 -30.30 10.30 -10.27
C LYS A 322 -30.37 11.27 -9.09
N GLU A 323 -29.22 11.69 -8.61
CA GLU A 323 -29.12 12.57 -7.46
C GLU A 323 -27.92 13.51 -7.64
N LYS A 324 -28.09 14.75 -7.19
CA LYS A 324 -27.03 15.73 -7.10
C LYS A 324 -27.14 16.44 -5.75
N THR A 325 -26.07 16.36 -4.94
CA THR A 325 -26.07 16.93 -3.58
C THR A 325 -24.78 17.71 -3.37
N THR A 326 -24.88 18.86 -2.73
CA THR A 326 -23.71 19.70 -2.42
C THR A 326 -23.27 19.44 -0.99
N TYR A 327 -21.95 19.32 -0.81
CA TYR A 327 -21.30 19.06 0.48
C TYR A 327 -20.26 20.15 0.80
N SER A 328 -20.04 20.37 2.08
CA SER A 328 -18.93 21.17 2.60
C SER A 328 -18.33 20.44 3.79
N ALA A 329 -17.03 20.11 3.73
CA ALA A 329 -16.30 19.40 4.78
C ALA A 329 -16.96 18.11 5.30
N GLY A 330 -17.71 17.43 4.43
CA GLY A 330 -18.41 16.17 4.71
C GLY A 330 -19.87 16.29 5.09
N GLU A 331 -20.37 17.50 5.36
CA GLU A 331 -21.77 17.77 5.69
C GLU A 331 -22.54 18.21 4.44
N LYS A 332 -23.82 17.80 4.32
CA LYS A 332 -24.71 18.32 3.28
C LYS A 332 -24.95 19.82 3.49
N MET A 333 -24.60 20.62 2.50
CA MET A 333 -24.65 22.07 2.57
C MET A 333 -25.01 22.67 1.21
N GLY A 334 -26.15 23.34 1.10
CA GLY A 334 -26.63 23.91 -0.16
C GLY A 334 -27.62 23.00 -0.88
N ASN A 335 -27.74 23.14 -2.18
CA ASN A 335 -28.82 22.53 -2.95
C ASN A 335 -28.61 21.02 -3.15
N TYR A 336 -29.73 20.29 -3.23
CA TYR A 336 -29.82 18.93 -3.74
C TYR A 336 -30.97 18.81 -4.75
N GLU A 337 -30.85 17.83 -5.63
CA GLU A 337 -31.79 17.55 -6.72
C GLU A 337 -31.89 16.05 -6.90
N ILE A 338 -33.11 15.54 -7.11
CA ILE A 338 -33.40 14.11 -7.35
C ILE A 338 -34.22 13.98 -8.63
N TRP A 339 -33.86 13.04 -9.48
CA TRP A 339 -34.53 12.74 -10.75
C TRP A 339 -34.99 11.30 -10.84
N ALA A 340 -36.09 11.07 -11.51
CA ALA A 340 -36.60 9.75 -11.89
C ALA A 340 -35.72 9.12 -13.00
N PRO A 341 -35.80 7.78 -13.18
CA PRO A 341 -35.18 7.10 -14.33
C PRO A 341 -35.66 7.60 -15.70
N SER A 342 -36.84 8.25 -15.76
CA SER A 342 -37.34 8.91 -16.96
C SER A 342 -36.64 10.20 -17.32
N GLY A 343 -35.79 10.75 -16.41
CA GLY A 343 -35.16 12.05 -16.52
C GLY A 343 -36.01 13.22 -16.00
N ASN A 344 -37.24 12.96 -15.51
CA ASN A 344 -38.05 13.98 -14.87
C ASN A 344 -37.54 14.29 -13.45
N MET A 345 -37.60 15.56 -13.06
CA MET A 345 -37.25 15.98 -11.70
C MET A 345 -38.31 15.46 -10.73
N GLU A 346 -37.86 14.83 -9.63
CA GLU A 346 -38.76 14.35 -8.54
C GLU A 346 -38.69 15.27 -7.32
N GLU A 347 -37.51 15.78 -6.98
CA GLU A 347 -37.37 16.62 -5.79
C GLU A 347 -36.22 17.61 -5.96
N ILE A 348 -36.39 18.82 -5.44
CA ILE A 348 -35.34 19.83 -5.25
C ILE A 348 -35.46 20.46 -3.88
N GLY A 349 -34.33 20.72 -3.26
CA GLY A 349 -34.30 21.37 -1.96
C GLY A 349 -32.92 21.84 -1.58
N SER A 350 -32.77 22.13 -0.30
CA SER A 350 -31.47 22.52 0.25
C SER A 350 -31.27 21.99 1.67
N TYR A 351 -29.99 21.81 2.00
CA TYR A 351 -29.49 21.47 3.33
C TYR A 351 -28.66 22.61 3.93
N LEU A 352 -28.68 22.71 5.23
CA LEU A 352 -27.75 23.50 6.05
C LEU A 352 -27.25 22.58 7.17
N SER A 353 -25.96 22.21 7.12
CA SER A 353 -25.32 21.27 8.08
C SER A 353 -26.16 20.02 8.31
N ASP A 354 -26.36 19.22 7.25
CA ASP A 354 -27.14 17.96 7.20
C ASP A 354 -28.65 18.09 7.50
N GLN A 355 -29.15 19.30 7.80
CA GLN A 355 -30.54 19.55 8.09
C GLN A 355 -31.27 20.19 6.90
N LEU A 356 -32.48 19.73 6.57
CA LEU A 356 -33.31 20.37 5.56
C LEU A 356 -33.55 21.84 5.90
N HIS A 357 -33.33 22.72 4.95
CA HIS A 357 -33.46 24.16 5.12
C HIS A 357 -34.00 24.83 3.86
N GLY A 358 -34.95 25.74 3.97
CA GLY A 358 -35.58 26.40 2.83
C GLY A 358 -36.74 25.59 2.25
N GLN A 359 -37.05 25.84 1.00
CA GLN A 359 -38.16 25.19 0.31
C GLN A 359 -37.73 23.87 -0.33
N ILE A 360 -38.51 22.81 -0.10
CA ILE A 360 -38.42 21.51 -0.75
C ILE A 360 -39.62 21.38 -1.69
N LYS A 361 -39.36 21.17 -2.99
CA LYS A 361 -40.39 20.99 -4.01
C LYS A 361 -40.33 19.57 -4.52
N ARG A 362 -41.52 18.93 -4.66
CA ARG A 362 -41.67 17.58 -5.25
C ARG A 362 -42.59 17.61 -6.44
N TRP A 363 -42.37 16.72 -7.37
CA TRP A 363 -43.18 16.54 -8.57
C TRP A 363 -43.60 15.09 -8.70
N TYR A 364 -44.73 14.89 -9.32
CA TYR A 364 -45.18 13.59 -9.78
C TYR A 364 -44.41 13.14 -11.03
N SER A 365 -44.45 11.85 -11.34
CA SER A 365 -43.80 11.28 -12.52
C SER A 365 -44.25 11.89 -13.85
N ASN A 366 -45.45 12.48 -13.91
CA ASN A 366 -45.97 13.21 -15.07
C ASN A 366 -45.45 14.65 -15.18
N GLY A 367 -44.62 15.10 -14.22
CA GLY A 367 -44.04 16.43 -14.16
C GLY A 367 -44.89 17.50 -13.49
N SER A 368 -46.14 17.16 -13.06
CA SER A 368 -46.98 18.11 -12.31
C SER A 368 -46.46 18.26 -10.86
N PRO A 369 -46.62 19.45 -10.25
CA PRO A 369 -46.29 19.66 -8.83
C PRO A 369 -47.00 18.66 -7.92
N ALA A 370 -46.29 18.07 -6.98
CA ALA A 370 -46.84 17.17 -5.96
C ALA A 370 -46.93 17.84 -4.60
N SER A 371 -45.85 18.52 -4.16
CA SER A 371 -45.82 19.20 -2.89
C SER A 371 -44.76 20.26 -2.80
N LEU A 372 -44.99 21.21 -1.91
CA LEU A 372 -44.02 22.21 -1.42
C LEU A 372 -43.97 22.10 0.10
N TYR A 373 -42.78 22.04 0.64
CA TYR A 373 -42.53 22.11 2.10
C TYR A 373 -41.53 23.21 2.40
N THR A 374 -41.70 23.91 3.51
CA THR A 374 -40.71 24.90 3.98
C THR A 374 -40.09 24.42 5.30
N TYR A 375 -38.80 24.28 5.31
CA TYR A 375 -38.04 23.82 6.46
C TYR A 375 -37.13 24.94 7.01
N LYS A 376 -36.91 24.90 8.30
CA LYS A 376 -35.87 25.65 8.99
C LYS A 376 -35.26 24.77 10.04
N ASP A 377 -33.92 24.59 9.96
CA ASP A 377 -33.12 23.79 10.91
C ASP A 377 -33.72 22.37 11.12
N GLY A 378 -34.07 21.70 10.01
CA GLY A 378 -34.63 20.33 9.98
C GLY A 378 -36.13 20.22 10.34
N LEU A 379 -36.76 21.29 10.78
CA LEU A 379 -38.18 21.29 11.17
C LEU A 379 -39.04 22.00 10.12
N LEU A 380 -40.25 21.51 9.90
CA LEU A 380 -41.26 22.24 9.11
C LEU A 380 -41.50 23.62 9.74
N ASN A 381 -41.32 24.68 8.96
CA ASN A 381 -41.46 26.04 9.47
C ASN A 381 -41.84 27.02 8.33
N GLY A 382 -43.11 27.29 8.19
CA GLY A 382 -43.67 28.07 7.11
C GLY A 382 -44.69 27.28 6.29
N LEU A 383 -44.84 27.60 5.02
CA LEU A 383 -45.81 27.05 4.10
C LEU A 383 -45.50 25.60 3.69
N MET A 384 -46.56 24.77 3.73
CA MET A 384 -46.62 23.45 3.10
C MET A 384 -47.80 23.42 2.15
N GLN A 385 -47.64 22.90 0.93
CA GLN A 385 -48.69 22.70 -0.06
C GLN A 385 -48.65 21.27 -0.62
N VAL A 386 -49.81 20.69 -0.86
CA VAL A 386 -49.97 19.37 -1.50
C VAL A 386 -50.96 19.50 -2.64
N TYR A 387 -50.61 18.96 -3.78
CA TYR A 387 -51.40 18.99 -5.01
C TYR A 387 -51.85 17.61 -5.42
N SER A 388 -52.92 17.52 -6.23
CA SER A 388 -53.32 16.29 -6.92
C SER A 388 -52.49 16.08 -8.18
N LEU A 389 -52.58 14.88 -8.78
CA LEU A 389 -52.01 14.57 -10.11
C LEU A 389 -52.47 15.51 -11.21
N SER A 390 -53.67 16.10 -11.05
CA SER A 390 -54.29 17.06 -11.98
C SER A 390 -53.86 18.51 -11.67
N ASN A 391 -52.80 18.69 -10.84
CA ASN A 391 -52.26 20.00 -10.43
C ASN A 391 -53.29 20.86 -9.64
N ILE A 392 -54.27 20.27 -8.97
CA ILE A 392 -55.22 20.99 -8.11
C ILE A 392 -54.66 21.01 -6.70
N LEU A 393 -54.61 22.19 -6.08
CA LEU A 393 -54.22 22.34 -4.69
C LEU A 393 -55.24 21.62 -3.78
N LYS A 394 -54.78 20.67 -2.97
CA LYS A 394 -55.59 19.88 -2.05
C LYS A 394 -55.49 20.33 -0.60
N ARG A 395 -54.30 20.78 -0.25
CA ARG A 395 -54.02 21.19 1.13
C ARG A 395 -52.95 22.27 1.14
N GLU A 396 -53.18 23.24 1.95
CA GLU A 396 -52.20 24.22 2.39
C GLU A 396 -52.10 24.20 3.91
N SER A 397 -50.91 24.14 4.49
CA SER A 397 -50.70 24.15 5.92
C SER A 397 -49.56 25.10 6.29
N TYR A 398 -49.67 25.65 7.45
CA TYR A 398 -48.67 26.56 8.01
C TYR A 398 -48.05 25.94 9.25
N TYR A 399 -46.74 25.90 9.31
CA TYR A 399 -45.99 25.30 10.41
C TYR A 399 -45.12 26.30 11.12
N LYS A 400 -44.88 26.08 12.39
CA LYS A 400 -43.97 26.84 13.23
C LYS A 400 -43.18 25.87 14.09
N LYS A 401 -41.87 25.78 13.88
CA LYS A 401 -40.95 24.87 14.60
C LYS A 401 -41.42 23.41 14.68
N GLY A 402 -42.02 22.90 13.60
CA GLY A 402 -42.54 21.52 13.48
C GLY A 402 -44.03 21.41 13.79
N ASP A 403 -44.65 22.32 14.49
CA ASP A 403 -46.05 22.30 14.87
C ASP A 403 -46.92 22.94 13.78
N GLU A 404 -47.97 22.25 13.39
CA GLU A 404 -49.00 22.79 12.45
C GLU A 404 -49.85 23.81 13.20
N ILE A 405 -49.92 25.03 12.66
CA ILE A 405 -50.68 26.13 13.28
C ILE A 405 -51.95 26.48 12.52
N ALA A 406 -52.02 26.09 11.24
CA ALA A 406 -53.25 26.25 10.43
C ALA A 406 -53.24 25.29 9.25
N ARG A 407 -54.42 24.90 8.78
CA ARG A 407 -54.66 24.04 7.65
C ARG A 407 -55.85 24.53 6.83
N PHE A 408 -55.67 24.58 5.51
CA PHE A 408 -56.67 24.85 4.52
C PHE A 408 -56.75 23.63 3.60
N GLU A 409 -57.92 23.00 3.50
CA GLU A 409 -58.17 21.88 2.60
C GLU A 409 -59.18 22.32 1.50
N TYR A 410 -58.98 21.78 0.29
CA TYR A 410 -59.73 22.18 -0.88
C TYR A 410 -60.42 20.96 -1.53
N HIS A 411 -61.63 21.18 -2.10
CA HIS A 411 -62.30 20.25 -2.98
C HIS A 411 -61.64 20.21 -4.37
N ASP A 412 -62.03 19.29 -5.21
CA ASP A 412 -61.50 19.20 -6.59
C ASP A 412 -61.90 20.39 -7.47
N ASN A 413 -62.89 21.16 -7.08
CA ASN A 413 -63.34 22.40 -7.71
C ASN A 413 -62.65 23.64 -7.10
N GLU A 414 -61.52 23.45 -6.40
CA GLU A 414 -60.69 24.48 -5.75
C GLU A 414 -61.40 25.31 -4.63
N ARG A 415 -62.67 25.01 -4.30
CA ARG A 415 -63.38 25.62 -3.19
C ARG A 415 -62.88 25.09 -1.86
N PHE A 416 -62.91 25.90 -0.81
CA PHE A 416 -62.59 25.44 0.54
C PHE A 416 -63.47 24.24 0.93
N LYS A 417 -62.80 23.22 1.46
CA LYS A 417 -63.39 22.06 2.09
C LYS A 417 -63.34 22.17 3.61
N ARG A 418 -62.24 22.64 4.12
CA ARG A 418 -62.01 22.76 5.55
C ARG A 418 -60.94 23.83 5.85
N ILE A 419 -61.19 24.62 6.83
CA ILE A 419 -60.19 25.53 7.40
C ILE A 419 -60.13 25.25 8.89
N MET A 420 -58.93 25.10 9.42
CA MET A 420 -58.70 24.92 10.84
C MET A 420 -57.48 25.67 11.31
N THR A 421 -57.51 26.17 12.52
CA THR A 421 -56.34 26.65 13.24
C THR A 421 -56.05 25.78 14.45
N ILE A 422 -54.77 25.65 14.79
CA ILE A 422 -54.26 24.74 15.80
C ILE A 422 -53.39 25.54 16.73
N ASP A 423 -53.55 25.35 18.02
CA ASP A 423 -52.75 25.94 19.07
C ASP A 423 -52.33 24.86 20.07
N ASP A 424 -51.02 24.72 20.30
CA ASP A 424 -50.44 23.64 21.12
C ASP A 424 -50.94 22.22 20.79
N GLY A 425 -51.12 21.94 19.48
CA GLY A 425 -51.58 20.62 18.97
C GLY A 425 -53.09 20.40 19.09
N LEU A 426 -53.85 21.35 19.64
CA LEU A 426 -55.29 21.28 19.78
C LEU A 426 -56.00 22.16 18.75
N THR A 427 -57.10 21.69 18.15
CA THR A 427 -57.88 22.50 17.25
C THR A 427 -58.49 23.68 18.02
N LEU A 428 -58.12 24.90 17.60
CA LEU A 428 -58.67 26.14 18.13
C LEU A 428 -59.95 26.55 17.45
N TYR A 429 -59.99 26.38 16.13
CA TYR A 429 -61.10 26.80 15.28
C TYR A 429 -61.22 25.85 14.10
N GLU A 430 -62.45 25.49 13.68
CA GLU A 430 -62.72 24.69 12.52
C GLU A 430 -63.95 25.19 11.78
N ARG A 431 -63.83 25.26 10.42
CA ARG A 431 -64.95 25.58 9.53
C ARG A 431 -64.91 24.63 8.35
N LYS A 432 -66.05 24.03 7.97
CA LYS A 432 -66.22 23.08 6.90
C LYS A 432 -67.27 23.48 5.92
N TRP A 433 -67.06 23.09 4.66
CA TRP A 433 -68.01 23.29 3.57
C TRP A 433 -68.15 21.99 2.77
N ASN A 434 -69.35 21.73 2.27
CA ASN A 434 -69.55 20.67 1.30
C ASN A 434 -69.02 21.08 -0.09
N TYR A 435 -69.10 20.14 -1.06
CA TYR A 435 -68.59 20.34 -2.42
C TYR A 435 -69.24 21.55 -3.15
N ASN A 436 -70.48 21.88 -2.81
CA ASN A 436 -71.19 23.02 -3.39
C ASN A 436 -70.89 24.37 -2.73
N GLY A 437 -70.02 24.37 -1.72
CA GLY A 437 -69.63 25.57 -0.99
C GLY A 437 -70.59 25.97 0.14
N VAL A 438 -71.55 25.08 0.52
CA VAL A 438 -72.43 25.32 1.64
C VAL A 438 -71.71 25.00 2.93
N GLU A 439 -71.74 25.92 3.86
CA GLU A 439 -71.11 25.75 5.20
C GLU A 439 -71.86 24.65 5.99
N GLU A 440 -71.08 23.73 6.56
CA GLU A 440 -71.58 22.59 7.36
C GLU A 440 -71.31 22.78 8.84
N THR A 441 -70.13 23.33 9.19
CA THR A 441 -69.70 23.58 10.57
C THR A 441 -68.90 24.86 10.71
N ASN A 442 -69.06 25.56 11.86
CA ASN A 442 -68.27 26.69 12.25
C ASN A 442 -68.13 26.64 13.79
N GLU A 443 -67.01 26.10 14.28
CA GLU A 443 -66.82 25.80 15.69
C GLU A 443 -65.51 26.39 16.24
N LEU A 444 -65.63 26.98 17.46
CA LEU A 444 -64.53 27.47 18.25
C LEU A 444 -64.38 26.58 19.50
N PHE A 445 -63.22 25.92 19.67
CA PHE A 445 -63.07 24.83 20.64
C PHE A 445 -62.30 25.20 21.92
N ILE A 446 -61.55 26.32 21.94
CA ILE A 446 -60.62 26.60 23.06
C ILE A 446 -61.12 27.75 23.90
N SER A 447 -61.18 27.54 25.22
CA SER A 447 -61.47 28.60 26.22
C SER A 447 -60.34 29.65 26.28
N GLY A 448 -60.67 30.90 26.56
CA GLY A 448 -59.70 32.00 26.61
C GLY A 448 -59.46 32.73 25.29
N THR A 449 -60.16 32.30 24.24
CA THR A 449 -60.25 33.02 22.97
C THR A 449 -61.58 33.80 22.91
N ARG A 450 -61.59 34.87 22.12
CA ARG A 450 -62.81 35.62 21.81
C ARG A 450 -62.87 35.89 20.31
N THR A 451 -64.09 35.96 19.79
CA THR A 451 -64.38 36.45 18.46
C THR A 451 -64.79 37.91 18.53
N ASP A 452 -64.18 38.71 17.67
CA ASP A 452 -64.56 40.11 17.50
C ASP A 452 -65.15 40.28 16.09
N SER A 453 -66.35 40.84 15.97
CA SER A 453 -67.09 40.90 14.71
C SER A 453 -67.60 42.33 14.45
N ASP A 454 -67.60 42.68 13.14
CA ASP A 454 -68.22 43.93 12.66
C ASP A 454 -69.23 43.56 11.57
N TYR A 455 -70.25 44.44 11.41
CA TYR A 455 -71.37 44.16 10.54
C TYR A 455 -71.65 45.28 9.54
N PHE A 456 -72.20 44.95 8.40
CA PHE A 456 -72.74 45.92 7.45
C PHE A 456 -74.02 46.54 8.01
N ILE A 457 -74.50 47.62 7.39
CA ILE A 457 -75.79 48.25 7.69
C ILE A 457 -76.94 47.30 7.48
N SER A 458 -76.81 46.35 6.53
CA SER A 458 -77.75 45.25 6.28
C SER A 458 -77.93 44.28 7.42
N GLY A 459 -77.04 44.31 8.44
CA GLY A 459 -76.95 43.34 9.50
C GLY A 459 -76.14 42.09 9.16
N ASN A 460 -75.53 42.02 7.95
CA ASN A 460 -74.66 40.91 7.56
C ASN A 460 -73.27 41.13 8.12
N ILE A 461 -72.59 39.99 8.45
CA ILE A 461 -71.23 40.02 8.98
C ILE A 461 -70.29 40.59 7.90
N LYS A 462 -69.45 41.57 8.30
CA LYS A 462 -68.45 42.21 7.44
C LYS A 462 -67.05 41.72 7.77
N TYR A 463 -66.81 41.48 9.06
CA TYR A 463 -65.52 41.14 9.60
C TYR A 463 -65.68 40.20 10.81
N GLU A 464 -64.80 39.21 10.91
CA GLU A 464 -64.71 38.32 12.07
C GLU A 464 -63.22 38.02 12.34
N CYS A 465 -62.79 38.13 13.59
CA CYS A 465 -61.42 37.85 13.96
C CYS A 465 -61.35 37.17 15.32
N ILE A 466 -60.48 36.21 15.42
CA ILE A 466 -60.20 35.48 16.66
C ILE A 466 -59.01 36.14 17.40
N TYR A 467 -59.20 36.33 18.71
CA TYR A 467 -58.19 36.87 19.61
C TYR A 467 -57.85 35.89 20.74
N LYS A 468 -56.60 35.78 21.09
CA LYS A 468 -56.09 35.18 22.33
C LYS A 468 -55.58 36.30 23.23
N GLY A 469 -56.26 36.56 24.34
CA GLY A 469 -56.01 37.78 25.12
C GLY A 469 -56.30 39.03 24.31
N THR A 470 -55.30 39.90 24.15
CA THR A 470 -55.42 41.19 23.42
C THR A 470 -54.88 41.10 21.97
N LYS A 471 -54.36 39.96 21.55
CA LYS A 471 -53.70 39.81 20.24
C LYS A 471 -54.54 38.99 19.30
N LYS A 472 -54.57 39.39 18.01
CA LYS A 472 -55.13 38.53 16.93
C LYS A 472 -54.38 37.20 16.91
N HIS A 473 -55.12 36.08 16.91
CA HIS A 473 -54.56 34.72 16.91
C HIS A 473 -55.53 33.76 16.28
N GLY A 474 -55.14 33.08 15.18
CA GLY A 474 -56.02 32.30 14.32
C GLY A 474 -56.47 33.06 13.10
N ILE A 475 -57.69 32.84 12.67
CA ILE A 475 -58.26 33.36 11.41
C ILE A 475 -58.91 34.73 11.63
N GLU A 476 -58.75 35.61 10.66
CA GLU A 476 -59.49 36.81 10.43
C GLU A 476 -60.19 36.70 9.08
N TRP A 477 -61.50 36.90 9.08
CA TRP A 477 -62.34 36.87 7.90
C TRP A 477 -62.83 38.26 7.54
N TRP A 478 -62.90 38.51 6.24
CA TRP A 478 -63.60 39.66 5.65
C TRP A 478 -64.60 39.14 4.65
N PHE A 479 -65.84 39.71 4.65
CA PHE A 479 -66.95 39.31 3.84
C PHE A 479 -67.48 40.49 2.98
N ASP A 480 -68.17 40.23 1.90
CA ASP A 480 -69.02 41.14 1.21
C ASP A 480 -70.40 41.25 1.92
N ASP A 481 -71.28 42.15 1.45
CA ASP A 481 -72.62 42.33 2.00
C ASP A 481 -73.58 41.15 1.72
N GLN A 482 -73.19 40.23 0.79
CA GLN A 482 -73.89 38.98 0.50
C GLN A 482 -73.35 37.80 1.35
N ARG A 483 -72.49 38.03 2.31
CA ARG A 483 -71.84 37.07 3.20
C ARG A 483 -70.77 36.15 2.50
N ASN A 484 -70.31 36.53 1.31
CA ASN A 484 -69.25 35.79 0.67
C ASN A 484 -67.90 36.22 1.26
N PRO A 485 -67.03 35.29 1.65
CA PRO A 485 -65.71 35.62 2.12
C PRO A 485 -64.89 36.31 1.02
N THR A 486 -64.30 37.46 1.25
CA THR A 486 -63.47 38.22 0.31
C THR A 486 -62.01 38.16 0.62
N LYS A 487 -61.68 37.92 1.89
CA LYS A 487 -60.29 37.85 2.36
C LYS A 487 -60.16 37.03 3.62
N ILE A 488 -59.09 36.28 3.71
CA ILE A 488 -58.70 35.55 4.92
C ILE A 488 -57.29 35.96 5.31
N ASN A 489 -57.09 36.31 6.55
CA ASN A 489 -55.75 36.49 7.13
C ASN A 489 -55.56 35.49 8.26
N LEU A 490 -54.37 34.91 8.33
CA LEU A 490 -53.92 34.07 9.46
C LEU A 490 -52.99 34.87 10.35
N TYR A 491 -53.24 34.86 11.65
CA TYR A 491 -52.41 35.49 12.65
C TYR A 491 -51.86 34.48 13.68
N ASP A 492 -50.64 34.67 14.11
CA ASP A 492 -50.04 34.03 15.28
C ASP A 492 -49.56 35.09 16.25
N ASN A 493 -50.23 35.19 17.43
CA ASN A 493 -49.90 36.11 18.49
C ASN A 493 -49.72 37.58 18.02
N GLY A 494 -50.59 38.06 17.18
CA GLY A 494 -50.65 39.42 16.63
C GLY A 494 -49.82 39.63 15.35
N ARG A 495 -49.04 38.64 14.92
CA ARG A 495 -48.26 38.72 13.66
C ARG A 495 -49.07 38.06 12.55
N MET A 496 -49.31 38.79 11.45
CA MET A 496 -49.90 38.21 10.26
C MET A 496 -48.93 37.23 9.59
N ILE A 497 -49.37 36.00 9.35
CA ILE A 497 -48.59 34.92 8.73
C ILE A 497 -48.85 34.90 7.23
N VAL A 498 -50.15 34.99 6.84
CA VAL A 498 -50.58 34.94 5.43
C VAL A 498 -51.86 35.74 5.25
N SER A 499 -52.10 36.17 4.03
CA SER A 499 -53.30 36.82 3.57
C SER A 499 -53.74 36.21 2.24
N HIS A 500 -54.93 35.67 2.21
CA HIS A 500 -55.58 35.14 0.97
C HIS A 500 -56.70 36.09 0.58
N LYS A 501 -56.66 36.59 -0.66
CA LYS A 501 -57.81 37.28 -1.29
C LYS A 501 -58.64 36.19 -1.98
N ILE A 502 -59.94 36.20 -1.79
CA ILE A 502 -60.90 35.26 -2.39
C ILE A 502 -61.58 36.03 -3.52
N GLU A 503 -61.35 35.55 -4.75
CA GLU A 503 -62.02 36.06 -5.93
C GLU A 503 -63.09 35.06 -6.36
N TYR A 504 -64.32 35.51 -6.55
CA TYR A 504 -65.36 34.70 -7.14
C TYR A 504 -65.41 35.01 -8.63
N GLU A 505 -65.37 33.99 -9.50
CA GLU A 505 -65.65 34.19 -10.90
C GLU A 505 -67.09 34.73 -11.00
N THR A 506 -67.23 35.97 -11.41
CA THR A 506 -68.52 36.55 -11.84
C THR A 506 -68.89 35.84 -13.17
N ASN A 507 -69.75 34.84 -13.11
CA ASN A 507 -70.38 34.35 -14.34
C ASN A 507 -71.20 35.51 -14.93
N GLU A 508 -70.59 36.23 -15.89
CA GLU A 508 -71.33 37.04 -16.84
C GLU A 508 -71.89 36.17 -17.97
#